data_b818e88021f21906a3946faa9daad3e2
#
_entry.id   b818e88021f21906a3946faa9daad3e2
#
_cell.length_a   1.000
_cell.length_b   1.000
_cell.length_c   1.000
_cell.angle_alpha   90.00
_cell.angle_beta   90.00
_cell.angle_gamma   90.00
#
_symmetry.space_group_name_H-M   'P 1'
#
loop_
_entity.id
_entity.type
_entity.pdbx_description
1 polymer ?
#
loop_
_entity_poly.entity_id
_entity_poly.type
_entity_poly.pdbx_seq_one_letter_code
_entity_poly.pdbx_strand_id
1 'polypeptide(L)'
;MSVMSKAKCAFALVAASAALFSMAACGSGSSSSGDSAVSGAASGKIEVVASINQWGSVARDLGGDHVEVTNIMTKTNVEAHDYEPTAQDVAKFGSAKVAVVNGADYDPWASKAAESTKAEVVDAAETAGIKEGDNPHVWFSAKVRSNTADAITAAYQKADPDHKDEYADLNKQWHEKEDELESKIKETSAKTKDLPYAATESVAWYLADDLGMKDATPAGYAQASANESEPTAADIKAFQDALKDGKSIKTLVLNTQETNSTTDQITSAAKEGSVPVIELTEQMPQEYDDLLDWMSALVDDFASAVK
;
A
#
# COMPACT_ATOMS: atom_id res chain seq x y z
N MET A 1 -18.95 6.24 -58.97
CA MET A 1 -18.04 7.09 -59.78
C MET A 1 -16.81 7.27 -58.95
N SER A 2 -15.76 6.45 -59.21
CA SER A 2 -14.61 6.73 -60.08
C SER A 2 -13.77 7.85 -59.45
N VAL A 3 -12.47 7.74 -59.12
CA VAL A 3 -11.36 7.20 -59.88
C VAL A 3 -10.18 6.86 -58.94
N MET A 4 -9.53 5.77 -59.24
CA MET A 4 -8.21 5.32 -58.79
C MET A 4 -7.12 6.30 -59.23
N SER A 5 -6.03 6.38 -58.46
CA SER A 5 -4.71 6.61 -59.08
C SER A 5 -3.60 5.88 -58.30
N LYS A 6 -2.98 4.97 -59.03
CA LYS A 6 -1.73 4.25 -58.66
C LYS A 6 -0.56 5.07 -59.16
N ALA A 7 0.53 5.13 -58.37
CA ALA A 7 1.86 5.39 -58.94
C ALA A 7 2.90 4.47 -58.28
N LYS A 8 3.64 3.79 -59.14
CA LYS A 8 4.68 2.79 -58.87
C LYS A 8 6.08 3.45 -59.11
N CYS A 9 7.10 2.69 -58.67
CA CYS A 9 8.52 2.72 -59.09
C CYS A 9 9.41 3.59 -58.17
N ALA A 10 10.68 3.22 -57.88
CA ALA A 10 11.56 2.22 -58.42
C ALA A 10 12.71 1.87 -57.47
N PHE A 11 13.31 0.74 -57.72
CA PHE A 11 14.55 0.16 -57.18
C PHE A 11 15.80 1.05 -57.31
N ALA A 12 16.71 0.94 -56.33
CA ALA A 12 18.15 1.06 -56.58
C ALA A 12 18.94 0.19 -55.59
N LEU A 13 19.49 -0.89 -56.10
CA LEU A 13 20.57 -1.71 -55.55
C LEU A 13 21.90 -0.99 -55.75
N VAL A 14 22.78 -0.97 -54.75
CA VAL A 14 24.22 -0.87 -54.93
C VAL A 14 24.91 -1.85 -53.97
N ALA A 15 25.74 -2.68 -54.52
CA ALA A 15 26.50 -3.78 -53.92
C ALA A 15 27.94 -3.37 -53.59
N ALA A 16 28.52 -4.12 -52.66
CA ALA A 16 29.92 -4.55 -52.53
C ALA A 16 30.99 -3.53 -52.05
N SER A 17 31.64 -3.86 -50.94
CA SER A 17 33.05 -4.34 -51.02
C SER A 17 33.57 -4.85 -49.68
N ALA A 18 34.12 -6.04 -49.70
CA ALA A 18 34.84 -6.74 -48.65
C ALA A 18 36.27 -6.18 -48.48
N ALA A 19 36.76 -6.18 -47.24
CA ALA A 19 38.21 -6.17 -47.01
C ALA A 19 38.53 -7.02 -45.76
N LEU A 20 39.12 -8.17 -46.02
CA LEU A 20 39.78 -9.06 -45.06
C LEU A 20 41.13 -8.48 -44.67
N PHE A 21 41.46 -8.42 -43.41
CA PHE A 21 42.84 -8.41 -42.91
C PHE A 21 42.99 -9.40 -41.76
N SER A 22 43.60 -10.51 -42.05
CA SER A 22 44.13 -11.48 -41.11
C SER A 22 45.58 -11.10 -40.78
N MET A 23 45.91 -11.04 -39.48
CA MET A 23 47.30 -11.23 -39.05
C MET A 23 47.34 -12.09 -37.79
N ALA A 24 47.91 -13.26 -37.96
CA ALA A 24 48.32 -14.17 -36.93
C ALA A 24 49.68 -13.73 -36.36
N ALA A 25 49.81 -13.80 -35.03
CA ALA A 25 51.11 -13.85 -34.36
C ALA A 25 51.04 -14.85 -33.21
N CYS A 26 51.75 -15.94 -33.36
CA CYS A 26 52.06 -16.92 -32.33
C CYS A 26 53.04 -16.34 -31.31
N GLY A 27 52.76 -16.60 -30.03
CA GLY A 27 53.68 -16.38 -28.91
C GLY A 27 53.40 -17.40 -27.82
N SER A 28 54.23 -18.43 -27.74
CA SER A 28 54.20 -19.49 -26.73
C SER A 28 54.66 -18.96 -25.36
N GLY A 29 53.93 -19.30 -24.29
CA GLY A 29 54.38 -19.08 -22.92
C GLY A 29 53.46 -19.83 -21.93
N SER A 30 54.03 -20.84 -21.32
CA SER A 30 53.38 -21.85 -20.46
C SER A 30 52.81 -21.34 -19.13
N SER A 31 51.73 -22.02 -18.72
CA SER A 31 51.35 -22.44 -17.37
C SER A 31 51.13 -21.40 -16.28
N SER A 32 49.86 -21.26 -15.88
CA SER A 32 49.45 -21.72 -14.54
C SER A 32 47.92 -21.65 -14.42
N SER A 33 47.37 -22.80 -14.01
CA SER A 33 46.01 -23.00 -13.65
C SER A 33 45.62 -22.06 -12.46
N GLY A 34 44.72 -21.19 -12.73
CA GLY A 34 43.99 -20.43 -11.72
C GLY A 34 42.59 -20.24 -12.27
N ASP A 35 41.80 -21.28 -12.09
CA ASP A 35 40.37 -21.23 -12.37
C ASP A 35 39.74 -20.37 -11.30
N SER A 36 39.87 -19.08 -11.40
CA SER A 36 39.05 -18.13 -10.70
C SER A 36 37.80 -17.95 -11.57
N ALA A 37 36.83 -18.84 -11.34
CA ALA A 37 35.47 -18.55 -11.69
C ALA A 37 35.08 -17.28 -10.90
N VAL A 38 35.28 -16.13 -11.55
CA VAL A 38 34.60 -14.91 -11.14
C VAL A 38 33.12 -15.19 -11.43
N SER A 39 32.46 -15.77 -10.43
CA SER A 39 31.02 -15.70 -10.29
C SER A 39 30.69 -14.21 -10.16
N GLY A 40 30.57 -13.55 -11.30
CA GLY A 40 29.91 -12.26 -11.37
C GLY A 40 28.45 -12.51 -11.06
N ALA A 41 28.13 -12.63 -9.78
CA ALA A 41 26.78 -12.40 -9.33
C ALA A 41 26.46 -10.97 -9.77
N ALA A 42 25.59 -10.82 -10.74
CA ALA A 42 24.90 -9.59 -10.97
C ALA A 42 24.10 -9.34 -9.67
N SER A 43 24.67 -8.55 -8.76
CA SER A 43 23.96 -8.06 -7.58
C SER A 43 23.00 -6.99 -8.05
N GLY A 44 21.98 -7.40 -8.80
CA GLY A 44 20.82 -6.57 -9.07
C GLY A 44 19.96 -6.55 -7.83
N LYS A 45 19.42 -5.38 -7.50
CA LYS A 45 18.43 -5.24 -6.43
C LYS A 45 17.24 -6.17 -6.68
N ILE A 46 16.57 -6.59 -5.60
CA ILE A 46 15.30 -7.29 -5.71
C ILE A 46 14.24 -6.30 -6.22
N GLU A 47 13.65 -6.60 -7.36
CA GLU A 47 12.48 -5.85 -7.86
C GLU A 47 11.25 -6.20 -7.02
N VAL A 48 10.66 -5.20 -6.35
CA VAL A 48 9.49 -5.33 -5.50
C VAL A 48 8.36 -4.48 -6.06
N VAL A 49 7.16 -5.03 -6.12
CA VAL A 49 5.95 -4.28 -6.46
C VAL A 49 4.97 -4.33 -5.30
N ALA A 50 4.56 -3.18 -4.81
CA ALA A 50 3.51 -3.04 -3.82
C ALA A 50 2.25 -2.45 -4.47
N SER A 51 1.10 -3.02 -4.19
CA SER A 51 -0.19 -2.52 -4.70
C SER A 51 -0.48 -1.12 -4.20
N ILE A 52 -0.18 -0.85 -2.94
CA ILE A 52 -0.40 0.44 -2.26
C ILE A 52 0.87 0.93 -1.57
N ASN A 53 0.97 2.23 -1.37
CA ASN A 53 2.19 2.87 -0.86
C ASN A 53 2.48 2.57 0.62
N GLN A 54 1.48 2.21 1.40
CA GLN A 54 1.65 1.77 2.79
C GLN A 54 2.59 0.56 2.86
N TRP A 55 2.26 -0.50 2.11
CA TRP A 55 3.08 -1.72 2.06
C TRP A 55 4.40 -1.50 1.33
N GLY A 56 4.41 -0.58 0.36
CA GLY A 56 5.66 -0.20 -0.30
C GLY A 56 6.63 0.54 0.60
N SER A 57 6.16 1.30 1.58
CA SER A 57 6.99 1.89 2.64
C SER A 57 7.63 0.80 3.49
N VAL A 58 6.83 -0.11 4.04
CA VAL A 58 7.32 -1.25 4.82
C VAL A 58 8.33 -2.10 4.03
N ALA A 59 8.01 -2.41 2.76
CA ALA A 59 8.89 -3.17 1.88
C ALA A 59 10.24 -2.50 1.67
N ARG A 60 10.28 -1.17 1.52
CA ARG A 60 11.50 -0.38 1.36
C ARG A 60 12.34 -0.39 2.63
N ASP A 61 11.73 -0.19 3.77
CA ASP A 61 12.43 -0.16 5.05
C ASP A 61 13.09 -1.51 5.39
N LEU A 62 12.39 -2.61 5.09
CA LEU A 62 12.87 -3.98 5.32
C LEU A 62 13.91 -4.45 4.29
N GLY A 63 13.94 -3.83 3.11
CA GLY A 63 14.87 -4.20 2.05
C GLY A 63 16.13 -3.36 1.99
N GLY A 64 16.09 -2.13 2.52
CA GLY A 64 17.22 -1.19 2.50
C GLY A 64 17.79 -1.00 1.10
N ASP A 65 19.11 -1.08 0.98
CA ASP A 65 19.82 -0.89 -0.29
C ASP A 65 19.72 -2.07 -1.27
N HIS A 66 19.14 -3.20 -0.84
CA HIS A 66 19.06 -4.43 -1.63
C HIS A 66 17.79 -4.56 -2.48
N VAL A 67 16.85 -3.61 -2.36
CA VAL A 67 15.57 -3.66 -3.08
C VAL A 67 15.33 -2.41 -3.92
N GLU A 68 14.48 -2.57 -4.94
CA GLU A 68 13.88 -1.46 -5.67
C GLU A 68 12.36 -1.62 -5.62
N VAL A 69 11.67 -0.71 -4.91
CA VAL A 69 10.24 -0.81 -4.65
C VAL A 69 9.46 0.10 -5.58
N THR A 70 8.52 -0.47 -6.32
CA THR A 70 7.54 0.24 -7.13
C THR A 70 6.17 0.18 -6.48
N ASN A 71 5.60 1.33 -6.14
CA ASN A 71 4.22 1.44 -5.67
C ASN A 71 3.27 1.68 -6.85
N ILE A 72 2.10 1.05 -6.83
CA ILE A 72 1.08 1.26 -7.86
C ILE A 72 0.13 2.38 -7.46
N MET A 73 -0.64 2.20 -6.40
CA MET A 73 -1.53 3.22 -5.86
C MET A 73 -0.78 4.09 -4.86
N THR A 74 -0.74 5.41 -5.13
CA THR A 74 0.03 6.37 -4.32
C THR A 74 -0.70 7.70 -4.13
N LYS A 75 -1.94 7.83 -4.65
CA LYS A 75 -2.66 9.10 -4.69
C LYS A 75 -3.81 9.09 -3.70
N THR A 76 -3.85 10.11 -2.87
CA THR A 76 -4.90 10.34 -1.85
C THR A 76 -6.16 11.01 -2.40
N ASN A 77 -6.27 11.20 -3.70
CA ASN A 77 -7.42 11.81 -4.37
C ASN A 77 -8.02 10.91 -5.47
N VAL A 78 -7.76 9.62 -5.38
CA VAL A 78 -8.33 8.59 -6.25
C VAL A 78 -9.03 7.60 -5.35
N GLU A 79 -10.31 7.34 -5.64
CA GLU A 79 -11.09 6.32 -4.97
C GLU A 79 -10.42 4.96 -5.12
N ALA A 80 -10.16 4.28 -4.01
CA ALA A 80 -9.37 3.07 -4.02
C ALA A 80 -10.17 1.87 -4.54
N HIS A 81 -11.45 1.80 -4.19
CA HIS A 81 -12.34 0.72 -4.59
C HIS A 81 -12.66 0.76 -6.09
N ASP A 82 -12.65 1.96 -6.68
CA ASP A 82 -12.86 2.17 -8.13
C ASP A 82 -11.56 2.14 -8.95
N TYR A 83 -10.43 1.77 -8.34
CA TYR A 83 -9.15 1.78 -9.04
C TYR A 83 -9.08 0.73 -10.15
N GLU A 84 -8.99 1.20 -11.39
CA GLU A 84 -8.75 0.35 -12.56
C GLU A 84 -7.26 0.37 -12.95
N PRO A 85 -6.52 -0.75 -12.79
CA PRO A 85 -5.12 -0.80 -13.15
C PRO A 85 -4.93 -0.65 -14.66
N THR A 86 -3.95 0.12 -15.05
CA THR A 86 -3.51 0.17 -16.46
C THR A 86 -2.76 -1.11 -16.84
N ALA A 87 -2.69 -1.41 -18.14
CA ALA A 87 -1.87 -2.52 -18.62
C ALA A 87 -0.38 -2.39 -18.18
N GLN A 88 0.09 -1.15 -17.97
CA GLN A 88 1.44 -0.87 -17.49
C GLN A 88 1.57 -1.22 -15.99
N ASP A 89 0.56 -0.99 -15.18
CA ASP A 89 0.57 -1.36 -13.76
C ASP A 89 0.61 -2.87 -13.60
N VAL A 90 -0.23 -3.59 -14.34
CA VAL A 90 -0.22 -5.06 -14.37
C VAL A 90 1.15 -5.59 -14.85
N ALA A 91 1.77 -4.96 -15.87
CA ALA A 91 3.05 -5.40 -16.40
C ALA A 91 4.20 -5.29 -15.38
N LYS A 92 4.14 -4.36 -14.41
CA LYS A 92 5.14 -4.22 -13.35
C LYS A 92 5.26 -5.48 -12.51
N PHE A 93 4.15 -6.16 -12.23
CA PHE A 93 4.16 -7.43 -11.50
C PHE A 93 4.94 -8.53 -12.24
N GLY A 94 4.97 -8.48 -13.58
CA GLY A 94 5.68 -9.48 -14.41
C GLY A 94 7.19 -9.53 -14.20
N SER A 95 7.82 -8.44 -13.76
CA SER A 95 9.26 -8.35 -13.45
C SER A 95 9.58 -8.52 -11.97
N ALA A 96 8.56 -8.42 -11.10
CA ALA A 96 8.75 -8.48 -9.65
C ALA A 96 9.29 -9.85 -9.19
N LYS A 97 10.19 -9.80 -8.21
CA LYS A 97 10.61 -10.98 -7.43
C LYS A 97 9.73 -11.16 -6.20
N VAL A 98 9.29 -10.05 -5.62
CA VAL A 98 8.36 -10.01 -4.49
C VAL A 98 7.22 -9.06 -4.84
N ALA A 99 6.00 -9.49 -4.62
CA ALA A 99 4.80 -8.70 -4.76
C ALA A 99 4.11 -8.58 -3.39
N VAL A 100 3.80 -7.37 -2.96
CA VAL A 100 3.07 -7.13 -1.71
C VAL A 100 1.72 -6.56 -2.07
N VAL A 101 0.67 -7.26 -1.69
CA VAL A 101 -0.72 -6.87 -1.91
C VAL A 101 -1.43 -6.69 -0.58
N ASN A 102 -2.50 -5.91 -0.57
CA ASN A 102 -3.28 -5.69 0.65
C ASN A 102 -4.14 -6.90 1.01
N GLY A 103 -4.83 -7.47 0.03
CA GLY A 103 -5.79 -8.55 0.25
C GLY A 103 -7.13 -8.06 0.78
N ALA A 104 -7.93 -8.99 1.32
CA ALA A 104 -9.28 -8.72 1.86
C ALA A 104 -10.20 -7.96 0.88
N ASP A 105 -10.08 -8.23 -0.41
CA ASP A 105 -10.85 -7.61 -1.52
C ASP A 105 -10.59 -6.10 -1.72
N TYR A 106 -9.54 -5.54 -1.12
CA TYR A 106 -9.15 -4.14 -1.33
C TYR A 106 -8.51 -3.90 -2.71
N ASP A 107 -7.66 -4.83 -3.13
CA ASP A 107 -6.88 -4.75 -4.36
C ASP A 107 -6.91 -6.07 -5.18
N PRO A 108 -8.10 -6.61 -5.52
CA PRO A 108 -8.24 -7.91 -6.17
C PRO A 108 -7.55 -7.98 -7.53
N TRP A 109 -7.40 -6.83 -8.19
CA TRP A 109 -6.65 -6.70 -9.43
C TRP A 109 -5.15 -6.98 -9.23
N ALA A 110 -4.57 -6.56 -8.08
CA ALA A 110 -3.16 -6.75 -7.75
C ALA A 110 -2.88 -8.21 -7.40
N SER A 111 -3.73 -8.82 -6.58
CA SER A 111 -3.67 -10.25 -6.24
C SER A 111 -3.70 -11.10 -7.52
N LYS A 112 -4.64 -10.83 -8.43
CA LYS A 112 -4.74 -11.52 -9.72
C LYS A 112 -3.54 -11.28 -10.63
N ALA A 113 -2.98 -10.06 -10.64
CA ALA A 113 -1.78 -9.75 -11.41
C ALA A 113 -0.57 -10.53 -10.86
N ALA A 114 -0.39 -10.55 -9.54
CA ALA A 114 0.71 -11.25 -8.87
C ALA A 114 0.65 -12.76 -9.05
N GLU A 115 -0.51 -13.40 -8.92
CA GLU A 115 -0.72 -14.83 -9.14
C GLU A 115 -0.32 -15.30 -10.54
N SER A 116 -0.42 -14.43 -11.54
CA SER A 116 -0.04 -14.75 -12.92
C SER A 116 1.48 -14.78 -13.15
N THR A 117 2.29 -14.46 -12.13
CA THR A 117 3.75 -14.29 -12.20
C THR A 117 4.48 -15.39 -11.44
N LYS A 118 5.80 -15.23 -11.29
CA LYS A 118 6.68 -16.06 -10.45
C LYS A 118 7.12 -15.32 -9.18
N ALA A 119 6.54 -14.16 -8.92
CA ALA A 119 6.86 -13.41 -7.72
C ALA A 119 6.48 -14.19 -6.46
N GLU A 120 7.24 -14.03 -5.40
CA GLU A 120 6.79 -14.41 -4.07
C GLU A 120 5.73 -13.40 -3.65
N VAL A 121 4.51 -13.86 -3.39
CA VAL A 121 3.38 -12.98 -3.04
C VAL A 121 3.24 -12.92 -1.53
N VAL A 122 3.21 -11.71 -1.00
CA VAL A 122 2.84 -11.41 0.39
C VAL A 122 1.49 -10.71 0.38
N ASP A 123 0.46 -11.39 0.83
CA ASP A 123 -0.88 -10.84 1.06
C ASP A 123 -0.97 -10.40 2.53
N ALA A 124 -1.07 -9.09 2.76
CA ALA A 124 -1.02 -8.52 4.10
C ALA A 124 -2.20 -9.00 4.97
N ALA A 125 -3.41 -9.00 4.44
CA ALA A 125 -4.60 -9.46 5.16
C ALA A 125 -4.49 -10.95 5.56
N GLU A 126 -4.00 -11.80 4.65
CA GLU A 126 -3.84 -13.23 4.88
C GLU A 126 -2.84 -13.52 6.02
N THR A 127 -1.81 -12.67 6.20
CA THR A 127 -0.82 -12.85 7.29
C THR A 127 -1.46 -12.87 8.68
N ALA A 128 -2.61 -12.24 8.85
CA ALA A 128 -3.35 -12.20 10.12
C ALA A 128 -4.66 -13.00 10.10
N GLY A 129 -4.98 -13.66 8.98
CA GLY A 129 -6.18 -14.46 8.78
C GLY A 129 -7.43 -13.63 8.46
N ILE A 130 -7.27 -12.37 8.05
CA ILE A 130 -8.34 -11.49 7.55
C ILE A 130 -8.70 -11.91 6.14
N LYS A 131 -10.00 -11.89 5.80
CA LYS A 131 -10.52 -12.46 4.56
C LYS A 131 -11.43 -11.46 3.85
N GLU A 132 -11.80 -11.81 2.62
CA GLU A 132 -12.88 -11.16 1.88
C GLU A 132 -14.15 -11.05 2.74
N GLY A 133 -14.72 -9.85 2.78
CA GLY A 133 -15.87 -9.49 3.62
C GLY A 133 -15.54 -8.96 5.02
N ASP A 134 -14.27 -9.08 5.46
CA ASP A 134 -13.77 -8.35 6.64
C ASP A 134 -13.37 -6.91 6.23
N ASN A 135 -13.10 -6.04 7.23
CA ASN A 135 -12.62 -4.69 6.95
C ASN A 135 -11.25 -4.72 6.24
N PRO A 136 -11.13 -4.17 5.03
CA PRO A 136 -9.91 -4.29 4.21
C PRO A 136 -8.80 -3.29 4.58
N HIS A 137 -9.04 -2.32 5.46
CA HIS A 137 -8.07 -1.28 5.82
C HIS A 137 -7.03 -1.79 6.83
N VAL A 138 -6.38 -2.89 6.48
CA VAL A 138 -5.59 -3.72 7.41
C VAL A 138 -4.26 -3.11 7.83
N TRP A 139 -3.74 -2.09 7.12
CA TRP A 139 -2.53 -1.36 7.54
C TRP A 139 -2.71 -0.57 8.84
N PHE A 140 -3.96 -0.33 9.26
CA PHE A 140 -4.26 0.25 10.58
C PHE A 140 -4.13 -0.76 11.73
N SER A 141 -4.04 -2.07 11.45
CA SER A 141 -3.90 -3.11 12.47
C SER A 141 -2.43 -3.37 12.82
N ALA A 142 -2.01 -3.18 14.06
CA ALA A 142 -0.67 -3.50 14.56
C ALA A 142 -0.28 -4.95 14.28
N LYS A 143 -1.20 -5.89 14.49
CA LYS A 143 -0.99 -7.31 14.20
C LYS A 143 -0.69 -7.57 12.73
N VAL A 144 -1.43 -6.92 11.81
CA VAL A 144 -1.19 -7.10 10.37
C VAL A 144 0.12 -6.48 9.96
N ARG A 145 0.44 -5.28 10.44
CA ARG A 145 1.71 -4.61 10.14
C ARG A 145 2.89 -5.49 10.54
N SER A 146 2.91 -5.98 11.77
CA SER A 146 4.00 -6.86 12.28
C SER A 146 4.12 -8.15 11.48
N ASN A 147 3.02 -8.86 11.24
CA ASN A 147 3.04 -10.11 10.49
C ASN A 147 3.47 -9.90 9.03
N THR A 148 3.03 -8.80 8.40
CA THR A 148 3.40 -8.47 7.02
C THR A 148 4.88 -8.14 6.92
N ALA A 149 5.44 -7.41 7.89
CA ALA A 149 6.88 -7.14 7.96
C ALA A 149 7.70 -8.44 8.02
N ASP A 150 7.28 -9.39 8.85
CA ASP A 150 7.93 -10.71 8.93
C ASP A 150 7.82 -11.50 7.62
N ALA A 151 6.65 -11.47 6.96
CA ALA A 151 6.43 -12.16 5.70
C ALA A 151 7.27 -11.56 4.56
N ILE A 152 7.36 -10.23 4.47
CA ILE A 152 8.22 -9.53 3.51
C ILE A 152 9.68 -9.89 3.74
N THR A 153 10.13 -9.86 4.99
CA THR A 153 11.51 -10.23 5.36
C THR A 153 11.84 -11.67 4.94
N ALA A 154 10.92 -12.60 5.19
CA ALA A 154 11.09 -14.00 4.77
C ALA A 154 11.17 -14.13 3.24
N ALA A 155 10.37 -13.36 2.50
CA ALA A 155 10.40 -13.32 1.04
C ALA A 155 11.76 -12.79 0.52
N TYR A 156 12.31 -11.74 1.14
CA TYR A 156 13.63 -11.22 0.78
C TYR A 156 14.75 -12.23 1.06
N GLN A 157 14.76 -12.84 2.25
CA GLN A 157 15.74 -13.87 2.62
C GLN A 157 15.71 -15.09 1.69
N LYS A 158 14.55 -15.40 1.11
CA LYS A 158 14.38 -16.45 0.11
C LYS A 158 14.90 -16.02 -1.27
N ALA A 159 14.63 -14.78 -1.65
CA ALA A 159 15.02 -14.23 -2.95
C ALA A 159 16.52 -13.90 -3.03
N ASP A 160 17.13 -13.52 -1.91
CA ASP A 160 18.53 -13.11 -1.78
C ASP A 160 19.14 -13.65 -0.47
N PRO A 161 19.53 -14.94 -0.45
CA PRO A 161 20.08 -15.58 0.73
C PRO A 161 21.42 -15.02 1.21
N ASP A 162 22.17 -14.34 0.32
CA ASP A 162 23.49 -13.78 0.64
C ASP A 162 23.40 -12.61 1.62
N HIS A 163 22.29 -11.88 1.65
CA HIS A 163 22.04 -10.75 2.55
C HIS A 163 21.01 -11.07 3.67
N LYS A 164 20.80 -12.35 3.95
CA LYS A 164 19.79 -12.83 4.90
C LYS A 164 19.87 -12.16 6.28
N ASP A 165 21.09 -11.98 6.79
CA ASP A 165 21.31 -11.42 8.13
C ASP A 165 21.00 -9.91 8.13
N GLU A 166 21.27 -9.21 7.03
CA GLU A 166 20.95 -7.79 6.90
C GLU A 166 19.44 -7.56 6.90
N TYR A 167 18.67 -8.39 6.18
CA TYR A 167 17.19 -8.33 6.24
C TYR A 167 16.65 -8.63 7.63
N ALA A 168 17.27 -9.55 8.39
CA ALA A 168 16.88 -9.82 9.76
C ALA A 168 17.15 -8.63 10.69
N ASP A 169 18.26 -7.94 10.49
CA ASP A 169 18.61 -6.74 11.28
C ASP A 169 17.67 -5.56 10.95
N LEU A 170 17.30 -5.38 9.67
CA LEU A 170 16.34 -4.35 9.25
C LEU A 170 14.94 -4.65 9.82
N ASN A 171 14.49 -5.91 9.77
CA ASN A 171 13.23 -6.33 10.36
C ASN A 171 13.19 -6.04 11.87
N LYS A 172 14.27 -6.37 12.57
CA LYS A 172 14.37 -6.06 14.00
C LYS A 172 14.26 -4.56 14.29
N GLN A 173 14.95 -3.71 13.51
CA GLN A 173 14.87 -2.26 13.66
C GLN A 173 13.46 -1.73 13.35
N TRP A 174 12.80 -2.33 12.38
CA TRP A 174 11.41 -1.99 12.04
C TRP A 174 10.46 -2.34 13.19
N HIS A 175 10.61 -3.53 13.79
CA HIS A 175 9.82 -3.93 14.95
C HIS A 175 10.07 -3.04 16.18
N GLU A 176 11.29 -2.57 16.38
CA GLU A 176 11.60 -1.61 17.46
C GLU A 176 10.78 -0.32 17.31
N LYS A 177 10.60 0.19 16.07
CA LYS A 177 9.73 1.35 15.79
C LYS A 177 8.25 1.02 15.97
N GLU A 178 7.80 -0.17 15.53
CA GLU A 178 6.41 -0.61 15.75
C GLU A 178 6.10 -0.73 17.25
N ASP A 179 7.01 -1.25 18.06
CA ASP A 179 6.88 -1.30 19.53
C ASP A 179 6.74 0.09 20.16
N GLU A 180 7.44 1.10 19.60
CA GLU A 180 7.29 2.49 20.01
C GLU A 180 5.90 3.04 19.67
N LEU A 181 5.39 2.74 18.47
CA LEU A 181 4.03 3.10 18.05
C LEU A 181 2.97 2.40 18.91
N GLU A 182 3.10 1.10 19.18
CA GLU A 182 2.18 0.38 20.06
C GLU A 182 2.17 0.94 21.48
N SER A 183 3.32 1.34 21.99
CA SER A 183 3.44 2.00 23.29
C SER A 183 2.67 3.33 23.31
N LYS A 184 2.78 4.12 22.25
CA LYS A 184 2.04 5.38 22.07
C LYS A 184 0.52 5.15 21.98
N ILE A 185 0.09 4.14 21.22
CA ILE A 185 -1.32 3.73 21.13
C ILE A 185 -1.85 3.36 22.52
N LYS A 186 -1.11 2.54 23.26
CA LYS A 186 -1.47 2.14 24.62
C LYS A 186 -1.56 3.31 25.59
N GLU A 187 -0.64 4.26 25.53
CA GLU A 187 -0.71 5.47 26.34
C GLU A 187 -1.91 6.34 25.99
N THR A 188 -2.19 6.46 24.70
CA THR A 188 -3.35 7.22 24.20
C THR A 188 -4.66 6.54 24.57
N SER A 189 -4.72 5.20 24.50
CA SER A 189 -5.91 4.42 24.86
C SER A 189 -6.37 4.64 26.29
N ALA A 190 -5.48 5.01 27.20
CA ALA A 190 -5.87 5.39 28.57
C ALA A 190 -6.78 6.63 28.62
N LYS A 191 -6.77 7.47 27.57
CA LYS A 191 -7.59 8.70 27.46
C LYS A 191 -8.81 8.49 26.55
N THR A 192 -8.69 7.63 25.55
CA THR A 192 -9.70 7.43 24.49
C THR A 192 -10.61 6.25 24.77
N LYS A 193 -10.25 5.36 25.69
CA LYS A 193 -10.99 4.16 26.02
C LYS A 193 -12.46 4.46 26.33
N ASP A 194 -13.35 3.66 25.74
CA ASP A 194 -14.80 3.74 25.86
C ASP A 194 -15.44 5.05 25.32
N LEU A 195 -14.65 5.97 24.74
CA LEU A 195 -15.20 7.15 24.09
C LEU A 195 -15.85 6.77 22.75
N PRO A 196 -17.07 7.27 22.49
CA PRO A 196 -17.73 7.00 21.22
C PRO A 196 -17.14 7.86 20.11
N TYR A 197 -16.76 7.22 18.99
CA TYR A 197 -16.45 7.88 17.73
C TYR A 197 -17.49 7.48 16.67
N ALA A 198 -17.55 8.20 15.58
CA ALA A 198 -18.24 7.77 14.38
C ALA A 198 -17.37 8.06 13.16
N ALA A 199 -17.64 7.38 12.06
CA ALA A 199 -16.86 7.52 10.84
C ALA A 199 -17.75 7.61 9.60
N THR A 200 -17.29 8.36 8.58
CA THR A 200 -17.94 8.36 7.27
C THR A 200 -17.68 7.07 6.51
N GLU A 201 -16.57 6.41 6.86
CA GLU A 201 -16.18 5.09 6.40
C GLU A 201 -15.30 4.41 7.45
N SER A 202 -15.29 3.08 7.49
CA SER A 202 -14.60 2.29 8.52
C SER A 202 -13.07 2.21 8.35
N VAL A 203 -12.45 3.21 7.73
CA VAL A 203 -11.00 3.22 7.36
C VAL A 203 -10.11 2.99 8.58
N ALA A 204 -10.26 3.80 9.63
CA ALA A 204 -9.42 3.71 10.83
C ALA A 204 -9.98 2.76 11.91
N TRP A 205 -10.86 1.83 11.55
CA TRP A 205 -11.54 0.97 12.52
C TRP A 205 -10.57 0.19 13.42
N TYR A 206 -9.53 -0.42 12.84
CA TYR A 206 -8.53 -1.18 13.62
C TYR A 206 -7.78 -0.28 14.60
N LEU A 207 -7.35 0.92 14.17
CA LEU A 207 -6.68 1.86 15.06
C LEU A 207 -7.61 2.36 16.18
N ALA A 208 -8.86 2.63 15.86
CA ALA A 208 -9.84 3.06 16.85
C ALA A 208 -10.14 1.95 17.89
N ASP A 209 -10.13 0.67 17.45
CA ASP A 209 -10.25 -0.48 18.35
C ASP A 209 -9.03 -0.61 19.27
N ASP A 210 -7.81 -0.49 18.73
CA ASP A 210 -6.56 -0.48 19.51
C ASP A 210 -6.50 0.69 20.51
N LEU A 211 -7.11 1.83 20.16
CA LEU A 211 -7.32 2.98 21.07
C LEU A 211 -8.45 2.76 22.07
N GLY A 212 -9.14 1.61 22.01
CA GLY A 212 -10.24 1.25 22.92
C GLY A 212 -11.49 2.08 22.73
N MET A 213 -11.68 2.75 21.62
CA MET A 213 -12.85 3.58 21.32
C MET A 213 -14.05 2.71 20.93
N LYS A 214 -15.23 3.28 21.00
CA LYS A 214 -16.48 2.59 20.62
C LYS A 214 -17.05 3.20 19.35
N ASP A 215 -17.24 2.39 18.34
CA ASP A 215 -17.95 2.81 17.14
C ASP A 215 -19.42 3.10 17.47
N ALA A 216 -19.81 4.35 17.29
CA ALA A 216 -21.17 4.88 17.46
C ALA A 216 -21.76 5.36 16.13
N THR A 217 -21.17 4.98 14.99
CA THR A 217 -21.72 5.26 13.69
C THR A 217 -23.13 4.65 13.58
N PRO A 218 -24.17 5.40 13.20
CA PRO A 218 -25.51 4.85 13.06
C PRO A 218 -25.55 3.65 12.13
N ALA A 219 -26.14 2.55 12.61
CA ALA A 219 -26.04 1.25 11.98
C ALA A 219 -26.48 1.22 10.50
N GLY A 220 -27.54 1.97 10.12
CA GLY A 220 -27.97 2.05 8.73
C GLY A 220 -26.95 2.74 7.82
N TYR A 221 -26.29 3.78 8.35
CA TYR A 221 -25.23 4.47 7.63
C TYR A 221 -23.98 3.57 7.49
N ALA A 222 -23.53 2.98 8.60
CA ALA A 222 -22.39 2.07 8.59
C ALA A 222 -22.59 0.88 7.64
N GLN A 223 -23.81 0.31 7.60
CA GLN A 223 -24.13 -0.78 6.69
C GLN A 223 -24.13 -0.35 5.22
N ALA A 224 -24.60 0.86 4.92
CA ALA A 224 -24.58 1.39 3.55
C ALA A 224 -23.13 1.63 3.10
N SER A 225 -22.32 2.27 3.93
CA SER A 225 -20.88 2.49 3.67
C SER A 225 -20.13 1.18 3.45
N ALA A 226 -20.30 0.20 4.34
CA ALA A 226 -19.64 -1.11 4.20
C ALA A 226 -20.07 -1.92 2.95
N ASN A 227 -21.20 -1.59 2.35
CA ASN A 227 -21.69 -2.20 1.09
C ASN A 227 -21.44 -1.29 -0.13
N GLU A 228 -20.64 -0.24 -0.01
CA GLU A 228 -20.37 0.74 -1.08
C GLU A 228 -21.68 1.26 -1.71
N SER A 229 -22.70 1.50 -0.89
CA SER A 229 -24.04 1.91 -1.32
C SER A 229 -24.46 3.23 -0.70
N GLU A 230 -25.32 3.98 -1.41
CA GLU A 230 -25.86 5.24 -0.90
C GLU A 230 -26.72 5.01 0.35
N PRO A 231 -26.41 5.67 1.49
CA PRO A 231 -27.25 5.62 2.69
C PRO A 231 -28.61 6.29 2.43
N THR A 232 -29.66 5.81 3.07
CA THR A 232 -30.96 6.43 2.95
C THR A 232 -31.03 7.80 3.60
N ALA A 233 -31.98 8.65 3.22
CA ALA A 233 -32.19 9.94 3.85
C ALA A 233 -32.49 9.83 5.39
N ALA A 234 -33.05 8.71 5.83
CA ALA A 234 -33.28 8.44 7.26
C ALA A 234 -31.95 8.13 7.98
N ASP A 235 -31.04 7.39 7.35
CA ASP A 235 -29.74 7.06 7.91
C ASP A 235 -28.84 8.30 8.00
N ILE A 236 -28.84 9.14 6.95
CA ILE A 236 -28.12 10.42 6.94
C ILE A 236 -28.66 11.31 8.07
N LYS A 237 -30.01 11.41 8.20
CA LYS A 237 -30.62 12.21 9.26
C LYS A 237 -30.26 11.69 10.66
N ALA A 238 -30.29 10.37 10.87
CA ALA A 238 -29.92 9.77 12.16
C ALA A 238 -28.46 10.11 12.53
N PHE A 239 -27.55 10.10 11.55
CA PHE A 239 -26.16 10.46 11.78
C PHE A 239 -26.01 11.95 12.09
N GLN A 240 -26.68 12.82 11.34
CA GLN A 240 -26.68 14.26 11.63
C GLN A 240 -27.23 14.57 13.04
N ASP A 241 -28.33 13.93 13.44
CA ASP A 241 -28.94 14.15 14.75
C ASP A 241 -27.99 13.70 15.89
N ALA A 242 -27.29 12.56 15.71
CA ALA A 242 -26.32 12.05 16.68
C ALA A 242 -25.07 12.97 16.82
N LEU A 243 -24.63 13.58 15.73
CA LEU A 243 -23.53 14.55 15.76
C LEU A 243 -23.95 15.88 16.38
N LYS A 244 -25.13 16.40 16.03
CA LYS A 244 -25.63 17.69 16.50
C LYS A 244 -25.92 17.72 18.00
N ASP A 245 -26.16 16.58 18.65
CA ASP A 245 -26.38 16.53 20.10
C ASP A 245 -25.09 16.81 20.90
N GLY A 246 -23.90 16.69 20.26
CA GLY A 246 -22.59 16.95 20.85
C GLY A 246 -22.19 16.02 22.00
N LYS A 247 -22.94 14.94 22.23
CA LYS A 247 -22.79 14.04 23.39
C LYS A 247 -22.59 12.59 23.00
N SER A 248 -23.39 12.12 22.06
CA SER A 248 -23.40 10.71 21.59
C SER A 248 -22.15 10.32 20.85
N ILE A 249 -21.50 11.27 20.18
CA ILE A 249 -20.26 11.10 19.42
C ILE A 249 -19.25 12.13 19.92
N LYS A 250 -18.03 11.68 20.21
CA LYS A 250 -16.94 12.55 20.71
C LYS A 250 -15.98 13.00 19.63
N THR A 251 -15.87 12.25 18.54
CA THR A 251 -15.10 12.64 17.34
C THR A 251 -15.70 11.99 16.11
N LEU A 252 -15.62 12.70 15.00
CA LEU A 252 -15.95 12.19 13.67
C LEU A 252 -14.64 11.88 12.93
N VAL A 253 -14.50 10.68 12.39
CA VAL A 253 -13.44 10.31 11.45
C VAL A 253 -13.97 10.49 10.04
N LEU A 254 -13.32 11.34 9.25
CA LEU A 254 -13.67 11.65 7.87
C LEU A 254 -12.62 11.08 6.92
N ASN A 255 -13.02 10.15 6.05
CA ASN A 255 -12.20 9.80 4.88
C ASN A 255 -12.25 10.95 3.87
N THR A 256 -11.15 11.69 3.71
CA THR A 256 -11.06 12.81 2.78
C THR A 256 -10.78 12.37 1.35
N GLN A 257 -10.45 11.10 1.14
CA GLN A 257 -10.25 10.52 -0.18
C GLN A 257 -11.58 10.24 -0.87
N GLU A 258 -12.63 9.96 -0.10
CA GLU A 258 -13.98 9.75 -0.57
C GLU A 258 -14.95 10.80 -0.01
N THR A 259 -14.98 11.98 -0.63
CA THR A 259 -15.89 13.06 -0.23
C THR A 259 -16.98 13.29 -1.26
N ASN A 260 -18.21 13.50 -0.76
CA ASN A 260 -19.39 13.79 -1.56
C ASN A 260 -20.39 14.66 -0.78
N SER A 261 -21.56 14.94 -1.38
CA SER A 261 -22.58 15.79 -0.75
C SER A 261 -23.11 15.22 0.56
N THR A 262 -23.06 13.91 0.78
CA THR A 262 -23.48 13.26 2.03
C THR A 262 -22.42 13.46 3.11
N THR A 263 -21.15 13.25 2.83
CA THR A 263 -20.07 13.52 3.79
C THR A 263 -19.97 14.99 4.15
N ASP A 264 -20.27 15.92 3.23
CA ASP A 264 -20.38 17.35 3.51
C ASP A 264 -21.48 17.67 4.52
N GLN A 265 -22.65 17.02 4.40
CA GLN A 265 -23.75 17.18 5.35
C GLN A 265 -23.39 16.62 6.73
N ILE A 266 -22.72 15.47 6.80
CA ILE A 266 -22.26 14.84 8.05
C ILE A 266 -21.21 15.74 8.73
N THR A 267 -20.22 16.23 7.98
CA THR A 267 -19.20 17.14 8.50
C THR A 267 -19.79 18.45 9.00
N SER A 268 -20.80 18.99 8.30
CA SER A 268 -21.52 20.18 8.73
C SER A 268 -22.26 19.94 10.06
N ALA A 269 -22.89 18.78 10.22
CA ALA A 269 -23.57 18.41 11.46
C ALA A 269 -22.59 18.25 12.64
N ALA A 270 -21.38 17.70 12.40
CA ALA A 270 -20.32 17.62 13.39
C ALA A 270 -19.89 19.03 13.87
N LYS A 271 -19.73 19.98 12.94
CA LYS A 271 -19.42 21.38 13.26
C LYS A 271 -20.53 22.05 14.08
N GLU A 272 -21.79 21.83 13.73
CA GLU A 272 -22.95 22.35 14.50
C GLU A 272 -22.96 21.80 15.94
N GLY A 273 -22.65 20.51 16.13
CA GLY A 273 -22.56 19.86 17.44
C GLY A 273 -21.25 20.13 18.18
N SER A 274 -20.31 20.88 17.59
CA SER A 274 -18.95 21.07 18.12
C SER A 274 -18.20 19.76 18.33
N VAL A 275 -18.46 18.75 17.48
CA VAL A 275 -17.75 17.47 17.46
C VAL A 275 -16.48 17.65 16.64
N PRO A 276 -15.28 17.37 17.20
CA PRO A 276 -14.03 17.40 16.47
C PRO A 276 -14.05 16.44 15.28
N VAL A 277 -13.40 16.83 14.18
CA VAL A 277 -13.24 16.00 12.97
C VAL A 277 -11.77 15.64 12.83
N ILE A 278 -11.50 14.34 12.71
CA ILE A 278 -10.21 13.80 12.33
C ILE A 278 -10.30 13.49 10.84
N GLU A 279 -9.47 14.16 10.05
CA GLU A 279 -9.37 13.96 8.62
C GLU A 279 -8.25 12.95 8.33
N LEU A 280 -8.54 11.94 7.53
CA LEU A 280 -7.55 10.96 7.08
C LEU A 280 -7.85 10.51 5.65
N THR A 281 -6.92 9.78 5.08
CA THR A 281 -7.02 9.16 3.75
C THR A 281 -6.80 7.66 3.87
N GLU A 282 -7.12 6.91 2.84
CA GLU A 282 -6.76 5.51 2.75
C GLU A 282 -5.30 5.34 2.36
N GLN A 283 -4.87 5.95 1.24
CA GLN A 283 -3.48 5.96 0.87
C GLN A 283 -2.67 6.87 1.79
N MET A 284 -1.44 6.44 2.11
CA MET A 284 -0.50 7.23 2.88
C MET A 284 -0.18 8.54 2.14
N PRO A 285 -0.40 9.71 2.77
CA PRO A 285 -0.12 11.01 2.17
C PRO A 285 1.36 11.17 1.79
N GLN A 286 1.62 11.99 0.75
CA GLN A 286 2.97 12.15 0.19
C GLN A 286 3.97 12.85 1.11
N GLU A 287 3.51 13.50 2.16
CA GLU A 287 4.36 14.08 3.21
C GLU A 287 4.97 13.03 4.14
N TYR A 288 4.50 11.79 4.09
CA TYR A 288 5.04 10.66 4.85
C TYR A 288 5.77 9.69 3.93
N ASP A 289 6.98 9.34 4.30
CA ASP A 289 7.76 8.30 3.65
C ASP A 289 7.69 6.96 4.41
N ASP A 290 7.27 6.99 5.68
CA ASP A 290 7.22 5.86 6.60
C ASP A 290 5.78 5.66 7.11
N LEU A 291 5.27 4.42 7.01
CA LEU A 291 3.93 4.06 7.46
C LEU A 291 3.76 4.29 8.96
N LEU A 292 4.77 3.98 9.77
CA LEU A 292 4.69 4.09 11.23
C LEU A 292 4.67 5.56 11.69
N ASP A 293 5.37 6.43 10.98
CA ASP A 293 5.32 7.87 11.22
C ASP A 293 3.92 8.44 10.93
N TRP A 294 3.29 8.01 9.84
CA TRP A 294 1.91 8.39 9.54
C TRP A 294 0.94 7.86 10.60
N MET A 295 1.04 6.59 10.97
CA MET A 295 0.20 6.02 12.04
C MET A 295 0.40 6.76 13.37
N SER A 296 1.64 7.11 13.69
CA SER A 296 1.97 7.89 14.90
C SER A 296 1.31 9.29 14.90
N ALA A 297 1.28 9.96 13.75
CA ALA A 297 0.59 11.25 13.60
C ALA A 297 -0.93 11.11 13.82
N LEU A 298 -1.54 10.07 13.25
CA LEU A 298 -2.98 9.81 13.44
C LEU A 298 -3.31 9.52 14.92
N VAL A 299 -2.45 8.81 15.66
CA VAL A 299 -2.63 8.63 17.12
C VAL A 299 -2.64 9.96 17.85
N ASP A 300 -1.79 10.93 17.44
CA ASP A 300 -1.81 12.29 18.01
C ASP A 300 -3.10 13.05 17.68
N ASP A 301 -3.65 12.86 16.48
CA ASP A 301 -4.93 13.45 16.07
C ASP A 301 -6.09 12.91 16.94
N PHE A 302 -6.16 11.59 17.14
CA PHE A 302 -7.12 10.97 18.04
C PHE A 302 -6.97 11.49 19.49
N ALA A 303 -5.74 11.58 20.00
CA ALA A 303 -5.47 12.11 21.33
C ALA A 303 -5.89 13.57 21.47
N SER A 304 -5.78 14.35 20.40
CA SER A 304 -6.12 15.78 20.38
C SER A 304 -7.61 16.05 20.27
N ALA A 305 -8.34 15.18 19.54
CA ALA A 305 -9.77 15.30 19.32
C ALA A 305 -10.61 15.05 20.60
N VAL A 306 -10.06 14.36 21.60
CA VAL A 306 -10.80 13.99 22.83
C VAL A 306 -10.38 14.78 24.07
N LYS A 307 -9.74 15.94 23.89
CA LYS A 307 -9.33 16.84 25.00
C LYS A 307 -10.50 17.58 25.64
#